data_6872ddd50cedf674903e47909a232a82
#
_entry.id   6872ddd50cedf674903e47909a232a82
#
_cell.length_a   1.000
_cell.length_b   1.000
_cell.length_c   1.000
_cell.angle_alpha   90.00
_cell.angle_beta   90.00
_cell.angle_gamma   90.00
#
_symmetry.space_group_name_H-M   'P 1'
#
loop_
_entity.id
_entity.type
_entity.pdbx_description
1 polymer ?
#
loop_
_entity_poly.entity_id
_entity_poly.type
_entity_poly.pdbx_seq_one_letter_code
_entity_poly.pdbx_strand_id
1 'polypeptide(L)'
;MDEVTVRSDARPRRVLGTRIRRKKDDFLIGDRDRALLLEGIAAFVFAALDGRRSTLDVARLVAEEYGADEEEVLADVVEFLGGLREKGFVDW
;
A
#
# COMPACT_ATOMS: atom_id res chain seq x y z
N MET A 1 -20.22 -0.13 -10.66
CA MET A 1 -18.87 0.11 -11.17
C MET A 1 -17.99 0.70 -10.10
N ASP A 2 -16.86 0.14 -9.92
CA ASP A 2 -16.00 0.52 -8.85
C ASP A 2 -14.66 1.03 -9.39
N GLU A 3 -14.61 2.33 -9.63
CA GLU A 3 -13.43 2.96 -10.20
C GLU A 3 -12.28 3.07 -9.21
N VAL A 4 -12.58 2.94 -7.92
CA VAL A 4 -11.52 3.07 -6.91
C VAL A 4 -10.84 1.75 -6.59
N THR A 5 -11.37 0.65 -7.10
CA THR A 5 -10.77 -0.65 -6.87
C THR A 5 -9.48 -0.78 -7.66
N VAL A 6 -8.38 -1.02 -6.98
CA VAL A 6 -7.11 -1.25 -7.66
C VAL A 6 -7.14 -2.63 -8.31
N ARG A 7 -6.66 -2.71 -9.54
CA ARG A 7 -6.60 -3.97 -10.29
C ARG A 7 -5.35 -4.73 -9.89
N SER A 8 -5.40 -6.06 -10.01
CA SER A 8 -4.26 -6.89 -9.63
C SER A 8 -3.03 -6.63 -10.49
N ASP A 9 -3.21 -6.13 -11.71
CA ASP A 9 -2.11 -5.80 -12.61
C ASP A 9 -1.69 -4.34 -12.55
N ALA A 10 -2.35 -3.51 -11.74
CA ALA A 10 -1.94 -2.14 -11.53
C ALA A 10 -0.60 -2.12 -10.81
N ARG A 11 0.18 -1.08 -11.03
CA ARG A 11 1.50 -0.93 -10.41
C ARG A 11 1.49 0.30 -9.51
N PRO A 12 1.03 0.13 -8.28
CA PRO A 12 0.88 1.27 -7.37
C PRO A 12 2.21 1.89 -7.00
N ARG A 13 2.19 3.20 -6.83
CA ARG A 13 3.38 3.97 -6.48
C ARG A 13 3.00 5.02 -5.45
N ARG A 14 4.00 5.48 -4.72
CA ARG A 14 3.82 6.56 -3.77
C ARG A 14 3.71 7.87 -4.53
N VAL A 15 2.83 8.74 -4.05
CA VAL A 15 2.67 10.07 -4.67
C VAL A 15 3.85 10.94 -4.24
N LEU A 16 4.45 11.63 -5.22
CA LEU A 16 5.52 12.57 -4.95
C LEU A 16 4.99 13.69 -4.06
N GLY A 17 5.81 14.11 -3.11
CA GLY A 17 5.39 15.14 -2.18
C GLY A 17 4.80 14.59 -0.90
N THR A 18 4.47 13.30 -0.85
CA THR A 18 4.07 12.68 0.41
C THR A 18 5.25 12.72 1.36
N ARG A 19 5.02 13.23 2.56
CA ARG A 19 6.06 13.25 3.58
C ARG A 19 6.12 11.86 4.21
N ILE A 20 7.30 11.29 4.22
CA ILE A 20 7.51 9.94 4.71
C ILE A 20 8.59 9.98 5.78
N ARG A 21 8.23 9.55 6.98
CA ARG A 21 9.19 9.39 8.05
C ARG A 21 9.20 7.93 8.46
N ARG A 22 10.35 7.31 8.35
CA ARG A 22 10.50 5.92 8.76
C ARG A 22 10.92 5.88 10.23
N LYS A 23 10.28 5.01 11.00
CA LYS A 23 10.61 4.82 12.40
C LYS A 23 10.68 3.32 12.66
N LYS A 24 11.88 2.76 12.67
CA LYS A 24 12.12 1.32 12.71
C LYS A 24 11.45 0.69 11.49
N ASP A 25 10.46 -0.17 11.70
CA ASP A 25 9.77 -0.85 10.61
C ASP A 25 8.46 -0.17 10.23
N ASP A 26 8.14 0.93 10.89
CA ASP A 26 6.89 1.64 10.65
C ASP A 26 7.11 2.90 9.83
N PHE A 27 6.03 3.43 9.29
CA PHE A 27 6.08 4.68 8.54
C PHE A 27 5.05 5.66 9.07
N LEU A 28 5.47 6.89 9.21
CA LEU A 28 4.53 7.99 9.39
C LEU A 28 4.49 8.74 8.08
N ILE A 29 3.32 8.74 7.43
CA ILE A 29 3.16 9.41 6.14
C ILE A 29 2.17 10.55 6.30
N GLY A 30 2.28 11.55 5.44
CA GLY A 30 1.35 12.65 5.57
C GLY A 30 1.53 13.74 4.55
N ASP A 31 0.68 14.71 4.68
CA ASP A 31 0.75 15.94 3.93
C ASP A 31 0.60 17.09 4.94
N ARG A 32 0.22 18.28 4.47
CA ARG A 32 0.08 19.44 5.32
C ARG A 32 -0.90 19.26 6.47
N ASP A 33 -1.99 18.56 6.19
CA ASP A 33 -3.15 18.55 7.07
C ASP A 33 -3.34 17.24 7.80
N ARG A 34 -2.68 16.18 7.34
CA ARG A 34 -2.95 14.85 7.85
C ARG A 34 -1.67 14.06 8.05
N ALA A 35 -1.69 13.18 9.04
CA ALA A 35 -0.63 12.22 9.25
C ALA A 35 -1.26 10.86 9.49
N LEU A 36 -0.64 9.83 8.98
CA LEU A 36 -1.13 8.46 9.09
C LEU A 36 0.03 7.56 9.47
N LEU A 37 -0.16 6.82 10.55
CA LEU A 37 0.85 5.87 10.99
C LEU A 37 0.56 4.50 10.39
N LEU A 38 1.55 3.95 9.71
CA LEU A 38 1.48 2.62 9.11
C LEU A 38 2.36 1.68 9.90
N GLU A 39 1.77 0.63 10.42
CA GLU A 39 2.45 -0.36 11.24
C GLU A 39 2.20 -1.76 10.72
N GLY A 40 3.08 -2.70 11.05
CA GLY A 40 2.90 -4.10 10.71
C GLY A 40 2.77 -4.33 9.22
N ILE A 41 1.71 -5.04 8.85
CA ILE A 41 1.48 -5.39 7.44
C ILE A 41 1.30 -4.14 6.57
N ALA A 42 0.63 -3.11 7.09
CA ALA A 42 0.45 -1.86 6.35
C ALA A 42 1.80 -1.22 6.01
N ALA A 43 2.72 -1.21 6.96
CA ALA A 43 4.06 -0.68 6.72
C ALA A 43 4.80 -1.54 5.70
N PHE A 44 4.66 -2.85 5.80
CA PHE A 44 5.30 -3.77 4.86
C PHE A 44 4.81 -3.54 3.43
N VAL A 45 3.50 -3.40 3.27
CA VAL A 45 2.90 -3.12 1.96
C VAL A 45 3.42 -1.79 1.41
N PHE A 46 3.41 -0.76 2.23
CA PHE A 46 3.85 0.56 1.79
C PHE A 46 5.31 0.54 1.34
N ALA A 47 6.16 -0.19 2.06
CA ALA A 47 7.57 -0.33 1.70
C ALA A 47 7.77 -1.01 0.34
N ALA A 48 6.84 -1.87 -0.04
CA ALA A 48 6.93 -2.62 -1.29
C ALA A 48 6.45 -1.84 -2.52
N LEU A 49 5.85 -0.66 -2.32
CA LEU A 49 5.32 0.13 -3.44
C LEU A 49 6.45 0.89 -4.13
N ASP A 50 6.77 0.48 -5.34
CA ASP A 50 7.87 1.08 -6.10
C ASP A 50 7.46 1.49 -7.52
N GLY A 51 6.19 1.37 -7.86
CA GLY A 51 5.72 1.68 -9.20
C GLY A 51 6.03 0.62 -10.22
N ARG A 52 6.71 -0.46 -9.82
CA ARG A 52 7.08 -1.57 -10.70
C ARG A 52 6.36 -2.85 -10.33
N ARG A 53 6.27 -3.12 -9.03
CA ARG A 53 5.54 -4.29 -8.56
C ARG A 53 4.06 -4.09 -8.78
N SER A 54 3.40 -5.11 -9.31
CA SER A 54 1.95 -5.07 -9.43
C SER A 54 1.32 -5.27 -8.06
N THR A 55 0.03 -4.98 -7.96
CA THR A 55 -0.72 -5.25 -6.73
C THR A 55 -0.62 -6.71 -6.35
N LEU A 56 -0.69 -7.60 -7.35
CA LEU A 56 -0.56 -9.04 -7.11
C LEU A 56 0.83 -9.38 -6.58
N ASP A 57 1.89 -8.77 -7.14
CA ASP A 57 3.24 -8.98 -6.64
C ASP A 57 3.35 -8.60 -5.17
N VAL A 58 2.77 -7.47 -4.80
CA VAL A 58 2.80 -6.99 -3.42
C VAL A 58 2.05 -7.98 -2.52
N ALA A 59 0.89 -8.45 -2.96
CA ALA A 59 0.11 -9.41 -2.19
C ALA A 59 0.89 -10.71 -1.98
N ARG A 60 1.61 -11.17 -2.99
CA ARG A 60 2.43 -12.37 -2.88
C ARG A 60 3.56 -12.20 -1.88
N LEU A 61 4.20 -11.03 -1.88
CA LEU A 61 5.24 -10.75 -0.90
C LEU A 61 4.70 -10.80 0.52
N VAL A 62 3.53 -10.21 0.73
CA VAL A 62 2.89 -10.22 2.05
C VAL A 62 2.53 -11.63 2.47
N ALA A 63 1.90 -12.38 1.56
CA ALA A 63 1.48 -13.75 1.85
C ALA A 63 2.68 -14.61 2.24
N GLU A 64 3.79 -14.43 1.54
CA GLU A 64 5.01 -15.18 1.79
C GLU A 64 5.62 -14.80 3.15
N GLU A 65 5.69 -13.50 3.42
CA GLU A 65 6.30 -13.01 4.65
C GLU A 65 5.52 -13.42 5.89
N TYR A 66 4.19 -13.41 5.80
CA TYR A 66 3.33 -13.65 6.97
C TYR A 66 2.68 -15.03 6.97
N GLY A 67 2.97 -15.86 5.97
CA GLY A 67 2.40 -17.21 5.91
C GLY A 67 0.89 -17.21 5.75
N ALA A 68 0.36 -16.27 4.95
CA ALA A 68 -1.08 -16.09 4.80
C ALA A 68 -1.56 -16.50 3.41
N ASP A 69 -2.87 -16.67 3.28
CA ASP A 69 -3.49 -17.03 2.00
C ASP A 69 -3.41 -15.87 1.01
N GLU A 70 -2.92 -16.15 -0.19
CA GLU A 70 -2.70 -15.11 -1.19
C GLU A 70 -3.97 -14.38 -1.61
N GLU A 71 -5.09 -15.11 -1.75
CA GLU A 71 -6.34 -14.49 -2.17
C GLU A 71 -6.87 -13.54 -1.10
N GLU A 72 -6.80 -13.95 0.16
CA GLU A 72 -7.23 -13.09 1.26
C GLU A 72 -6.35 -11.86 1.38
N VAL A 73 -5.05 -12.06 1.24
CA VAL A 73 -4.10 -10.96 1.30
C VAL A 73 -4.35 -9.98 0.15
N LEU A 74 -4.59 -10.50 -1.04
CA LEU A 74 -4.86 -9.63 -2.19
C LEU A 74 -6.07 -8.74 -1.94
N ALA A 75 -7.14 -9.31 -1.40
CA ALA A 75 -8.33 -8.52 -1.09
C ALA A 75 -8.02 -7.41 -0.09
N ASP A 76 -7.24 -7.72 0.94
CA ASP A 76 -6.87 -6.74 1.95
C ASP A 76 -5.95 -5.66 1.39
N VAL A 77 -5.01 -6.05 0.54
CA VAL A 77 -4.08 -5.10 -0.09
C VAL A 77 -4.85 -4.14 -1.01
N VAL A 78 -5.79 -4.68 -1.79
CA VAL A 78 -6.62 -3.86 -2.66
C VAL A 78 -7.39 -2.81 -1.86
N GLU A 79 -8.00 -3.22 -0.76
CA GLU A 79 -8.74 -2.31 0.08
C GLU A 79 -7.84 -1.25 0.70
N PHE A 80 -6.69 -1.67 1.20
CA PHE A 80 -5.73 -0.76 1.81
C PHE A 80 -5.24 0.29 0.81
N LEU A 81 -4.86 -0.16 -0.39
CA LEU A 81 -4.37 0.75 -1.42
C LEU A 81 -5.44 1.72 -1.88
N GLY A 82 -6.68 1.25 -1.98
CA GLY A 82 -7.81 2.11 -2.31
C GLY A 82 -7.97 3.24 -1.30
N GLY A 83 -7.85 2.91 -0.03
CA GLY A 83 -7.92 3.91 1.03
C GLY A 83 -6.79 4.93 0.96
N LEU A 84 -5.57 4.46 0.69
CA LEU A 84 -4.43 5.36 0.55
C LEU A 84 -4.58 6.26 -0.68
N ARG A 85 -5.15 5.72 -1.75
CA ARG A 85 -5.38 6.53 -2.95
C ARG A 85 -6.39 7.64 -2.70
N GLU A 86 -7.45 7.32 -1.99
CA GLU A 86 -8.45 8.33 -1.61
C GLU A 86 -7.83 9.46 -0.81
N LYS A 87 -6.84 9.14 0.00
CA LYS A 87 -6.14 10.14 0.81
C LYS A 87 -5.03 10.86 0.04
N GLY A 88 -4.76 10.42 -1.19
CA GLY A 88 -3.76 11.06 -2.02
C GLY A 88 -2.33 10.61 -1.79
N PHE A 89 -2.12 9.48 -1.11
CA PHE A 89 -0.78 9.02 -0.79
C PHE A 89 -0.21 8.02 -1.80
N VAL A 90 -1.07 7.36 -2.55
CA VAL A 90 -0.63 6.43 -3.62
C VAL A 90 -1.46 6.66 -4.87
N ASP A 91 -0.91 6.19 -5.98
CA ASP A 91 -1.57 6.30 -7.27
C ASP A 91 -1.18 5.10 -8.13
N TRP A 92 -1.93 4.90 -9.22
CA TRP A 92 -1.65 3.84 -10.21
C TRP A 92 -2.27 4.15 -11.56
#